data_08d59aa084cdc34bb9205b4b1909d96f
#
_entry.id   08d59aa084cdc34bb9205b4b1909d96f
#
_cell.length_a   1.000
_cell.length_b   1.000
_cell.length_c   1.000
_cell.angle_alpha   90.00
_cell.angle_beta   90.00
_cell.angle_gamma   90.00
#
_symmetry.space_group_name_H-M   'P 1'
#
loop_
_entity.id
_entity.type
_entity.pdbx_description
1 polymer ?
#
loop_
_entity_poly.entity_id
_entity_poly.type
_entity_poly.pdbx_seq_one_letter_code
_entity_poly.pdbx_strand_id
1 'polypeptide(L)'
;MTRTAQDAPPLADAWAWWEARRLRYNLALAAAGWAAYGLMLLVLLAAGRQPWIDWRGGLAMTLFLGTLYLMLMGAANVCYLAGVALEAWMRPDDPARYRAYAYRLGLLGSMALPFAVPAINLALVIGRVG
;
A
#
# COMPACT_ATOMS: atom_id res chain seq x y z
N MET A 1 -14.52 -39.42 -8.68
CA MET A 1 -15.08 -38.19 -9.29
C MET A 1 -14.16 -37.07 -8.88
N THR A 2 -13.22 -36.68 -9.73
CA THR A 2 -12.33 -35.51 -9.52
C THR A 2 -13.11 -34.26 -9.89
N ARG A 3 -13.48 -33.47 -8.90
CA ARG A 3 -13.99 -32.10 -9.13
C ARG A 3 -12.95 -31.34 -9.93
N THR A 4 -13.29 -30.96 -11.14
CA THR A 4 -12.46 -30.05 -11.93
C THR A 4 -12.52 -28.64 -11.35
N ALA A 5 -11.49 -27.84 -11.55
CA ALA A 5 -11.44 -26.42 -11.06
C ALA A 5 -12.61 -25.57 -11.56
N GLN A 6 -13.32 -26.04 -12.60
CA GLN A 6 -14.53 -25.41 -13.16
C GLN A 6 -15.79 -25.56 -12.29
N ASP A 7 -15.78 -26.45 -11.30
CA ASP A 7 -16.95 -26.71 -10.43
C ASP A 7 -16.93 -25.89 -9.12
N ALA A 8 -15.88 -25.09 -8.90
CA ALA A 8 -15.79 -24.22 -7.72
C ALA A 8 -16.77 -23.03 -7.84
N PRO A 9 -17.48 -22.65 -6.76
CA PRO A 9 -18.29 -21.44 -6.77
C PRO A 9 -17.42 -20.23 -7.17
N PRO A 10 -17.93 -19.27 -7.96
CA PRO A 10 -17.15 -18.12 -8.44
C PRO A 10 -16.41 -17.35 -7.35
N LEU A 11 -17.03 -17.26 -6.16
CA LEU A 11 -16.41 -16.60 -5.00
C LEU A 11 -15.22 -17.39 -4.44
N ALA A 12 -15.29 -18.74 -4.43
CA ALA A 12 -14.20 -19.57 -3.91
C ALA A 12 -12.96 -19.51 -4.81
N ASP A 13 -13.16 -19.49 -6.14
CA ASP A 13 -12.05 -19.34 -7.10
C ASP A 13 -11.42 -17.94 -7.01
N ALA A 14 -12.23 -16.88 -6.96
CA ALA A 14 -11.76 -15.52 -6.75
C ALA A 14 -10.94 -15.43 -5.46
N TRP A 15 -11.51 -15.90 -4.33
CA TRP A 15 -10.85 -15.86 -3.04
C TRP A 15 -9.49 -16.57 -3.06
N ALA A 16 -9.39 -17.77 -3.60
CA ALA A 16 -8.15 -18.54 -3.68
C ALA A 16 -7.07 -17.80 -4.49
N TRP A 17 -7.44 -17.17 -5.61
CA TRP A 17 -6.51 -16.42 -6.44
C TRP A 17 -5.96 -15.20 -5.72
N TRP A 18 -6.82 -14.44 -5.03
CA TRP A 18 -6.45 -13.24 -4.30
C TRP A 18 -5.63 -13.59 -3.05
N GLU A 19 -6.05 -14.59 -2.27
CA GLU A 19 -5.34 -15.01 -1.06
C GLU A 19 -3.91 -15.45 -1.34
N ALA A 20 -3.66 -16.16 -2.44
CA ALA A 20 -2.33 -16.57 -2.87
C ALA A 20 -1.36 -15.37 -3.12
N ARG A 21 -1.89 -14.17 -3.31
CA ARG A 21 -1.11 -12.94 -3.58
C ARG A 21 -1.05 -11.95 -2.43
N ARG A 22 -1.85 -12.18 -1.41
CA ARG A 22 -2.01 -11.26 -0.28
C ARG A 22 -0.69 -10.99 0.46
N LEU A 23 0.12 -12.04 0.67
CA LEU A 23 1.42 -11.87 1.32
C LEU A 23 2.34 -10.95 0.50
N ARG A 24 2.44 -11.17 -0.80
CA ARG A 24 3.26 -10.33 -1.69
C ARG A 24 2.77 -8.87 -1.69
N TYR A 25 1.47 -8.68 -1.71
CA TYR A 25 0.86 -7.36 -1.63
C TYR A 25 1.27 -6.64 -0.34
N ASN A 26 1.12 -7.27 0.81
CA ASN A 26 1.48 -6.69 2.10
C ASN A 26 2.99 -6.46 2.27
N LEU A 27 3.84 -7.35 1.75
CA LEU A 27 5.29 -7.13 1.75
C LEU A 27 5.70 -5.95 0.87
N ALA A 28 5.09 -5.78 -0.29
CA ALA A 28 5.33 -4.62 -1.15
C ALA A 28 4.90 -3.31 -0.49
N LEU A 29 3.74 -3.30 0.19
CA LEU A 29 3.32 -2.16 1.00
C LEU A 29 4.32 -1.85 2.12
N ALA A 30 4.74 -2.85 2.88
CA ALA A 30 5.72 -2.65 3.94
C ALA A 30 7.03 -2.06 3.40
N ALA A 31 7.54 -2.58 2.28
CA ALA A 31 8.73 -2.04 1.62
C ALA A 31 8.53 -0.58 1.16
N ALA A 32 7.38 -0.26 0.57
CA ALA A 32 7.05 1.11 0.16
C ALA A 32 6.99 2.08 1.35
N GLY A 33 6.42 1.65 2.47
CA GLY A 33 6.37 2.45 3.70
C GLY A 33 7.75 2.75 4.26
N TRP A 34 8.62 1.75 4.35
CA TRP A 34 10.00 1.96 4.78
C TRP A 34 10.80 2.85 3.82
N ALA A 35 10.62 2.69 2.51
CA ALA A 35 11.26 3.54 1.51
C ALA A 35 10.79 4.99 1.62
N ALA A 36 9.49 5.23 1.79
CA ALA A 36 8.92 6.56 2.00
C ALA A 36 9.40 7.20 3.31
N TYR A 37 9.51 6.40 4.39
CA TYR A 37 10.09 6.88 5.65
C TYR A 37 11.56 7.27 5.50
N GLY A 38 12.37 6.45 4.84
CA GLY A 38 13.76 6.78 4.54
C GLY A 38 13.90 8.06 3.71
N LEU A 39 13.07 8.20 2.68
CA LEU A 39 13.02 9.42 1.87
C LEU A 39 12.62 10.65 2.71
N MET A 40 11.66 10.51 3.61
CA MET A 40 11.27 11.57 4.54
C MET A 40 12.44 12.02 5.41
N LEU A 41 13.23 11.08 5.95
CA LEU A 41 14.43 11.42 6.73
C LEU A 41 15.46 12.16 5.88
N LEU A 42 15.68 11.75 4.63
CA LEU A 42 16.59 12.43 3.71
C LEU A 42 16.14 13.86 3.40
N VAL A 43 14.84 14.09 3.20
CA VAL A 43 14.27 15.43 2.98
C VAL A 43 14.49 16.31 4.20
N LEU A 44 14.27 15.79 5.41
CA LEU A 44 14.51 16.54 6.65
C LEU A 44 15.98 16.90 6.84
N LEU A 45 16.88 15.96 6.53
CA LEU A 45 18.33 16.21 6.55
C LEU A 45 18.75 17.30 5.57
N ALA A 46 18.29 17.22 4.32
CA ALA A 46 18.57 18.21 3.30
C ALA A 46 18.04 19.61 3.69
N ALA A 47 16.98 19.65 4.48
CA ALA A 47 16.42 20.87 5.04
C ALA A 47 17.18 21.40 6.29
N GLY A 48 18.31 20.79 6.66
CA GLY A 48 19.10 21.13 7.85
C GLY A 48 18.44 20.73 9.18
N ARG A 49 17.38 19.91 9.12
CA ARG A 49 16.72 19.39 10.31
C ARG A 49 17.37 18.07 10.72
N GLN A 50 17.61 17.93 12.01
CA GLN A 50 18.22 16.69 12.57
C GLN A 50 17.20 16.03 13.50
N PRO A 51 16.29 15.20 12.98
CA PRO A 51 15.17 14.62 13.73
C PRO A 51 15.60 13.70 14.87
N TRP A 52 16.88 13.30 14.94
CA TRP A 52 17.46 12.43 15.97
C TRP A 52 18.20 13.16 17.09
N ILE A 53 18.40 14.48 17.00
CA ILE A 53 19.02 15.25 18.11
C ILE A 53 18.14 15.22 19.36
N ASP A 54 16.82 15.32 19.17
CA ASP A 54 15.87 15.09 20.25
C ASP A 54 15.23 13.68 20.05
N TRP A 55 15.73 12.71 20.81
CA TRP A 55 15.24 11.32 20.74
C TRP A 55 13.73 11.22 21.02
N ARG A 56 13.16 12.10 21.87
CA ARG A 56 11.72 12.11 22.17
C ARG A 56 10.90 12.58 20.97
N GLY A 57 11.33 13.65 20.33
CA GLY A 57 10.70 14.14 19.11
C GLY A 57 10.84 13.16 17.94
N GLY A 58 12.02 12.57 17.77
CA GLY A 58 12.25 11.52 16.77
C GLY A 58 11.40 10.28 16.98
N LEU A 59 11.30 9.80 18.24
CA LEU A 59 10.43 8.68 18.58
C LEU A 59 8.96 9.01 18.37
N ALA A 60 8.49 10.17 18.82
CA ALA A 60 7.10 10.59 18.64
C ALA A 60 6.72 10.69 17.17
N MET A 61 7.59 11.26 16.33
CA MET A 61 7.40 11.32 14.88
C MET A 61 7.32 9.92 14.27
N THR A 62 8.22 9.02 14.65
CA THR A 62 8.25 7.64 14.13
C THR A 62 6.98 6.89 14.52
N LEU A 63 6.54 7.00 15.77
CA LEU A 63 5.30 6.37 16.25
C LEU A 63 4.08 6.94 15.53
N PHE A 64 4.01 8.26 15.34
CA PHE A 64 2.91 8.91 14.64
C PHE A 64 2.83 8.47 13.17
N LEU A 65 3.95 8.55 12.45
CA LEU A 65 4.00 8.12 11.04
C LEU A 65 3.78 6.62 10.89
N GLY A 66 4.32 5.81 11.80
CA GLY A 66 4.09 4.36 11.84
C GLY A 66 2.62 4.02 12.06
N THR A 67 1.94 4.68 13.00
CA THR A 67 0.50 4.49 13.25
C THR A 67 -0.32 4.89 12.03
N LEU A 68 -0.05 6.06 11.45
CA LEU A 68 -0.71 6.51 10.22
C LEU A 68 -0.51 5.51 9.08
N TYR A 69 0.69 4.97 8.96
CA TYR A 69 1.00 3.98 7.92
C TYR A 69 0.26 2.65 8.15
N LEU A 70 0.14 2.18 9.39
CA LEU A 70 -0.65 0.99 9.71
C LEU A 70 -2.13 1.19 9.37
N MET A 71 -2.68 2.38 9.58
CA MET A 71 -4.04 2.72 9.15
C MET A 71 -4.18 2.68 7.62
N LEU A 72 -3.20 3.22 6.88
CA LEU A 72 -3.16 3.14 5.40
C LEU A 72 -3.07 1.70 4.92
N MET A 73 -2.25 0.86 5.55
CA MET A 73 -2.19 -0.58 5.24
C MET A 73 -3.53 -1.27 5.51
N GLY A 74 -4.21 -0.93 6.60
CA GLY A 74 -5.55 -1.43 6.90
C GLY A 74 -6.55 -1.05 5.80
N ALA A 75 -6.60 0.22 5.41
CA ALA A 75 -7.46 0.70 4.33
C ALA A 75 -7.14 0.02 2.98
N ALA A 76 -5.85 -0.14 2.66
CA ALA A 76 -5.41 -0.84 1.45
C ALA A 76 -5.86 -2.31 1.44
N ASN A 77 -5.84 -2.99 2.60
CA ASN A 77 -6.34 -4.36 2.72
C ASN A 77 -7.88 -4.42 2.60
N VAL A 78 -8.61 -3.42 3.08
CA VAL A 78 -10.07 -3.31 2.83
C VAL A 78 -10.34 -3.14 1.34
N CYS A 79 -9.61 -2.26 0.64
CA CYS A 79 -9.72 -2.11 -0.82
C CYS A 79 -9.36 -3.41 -1.56
N TYR A 80 -8.38 -4.15 -1.05
CA TYR A 80 -8.01 -5.47 -1.59
C TYR A 80 -9.19 -6.46 -1.51
N LEU A 81 -9.86 -6.53 -0.35
CA LEU A 81 -11.05 -7.35 -0.15
C LEU A 81 -12.23 -6.89 -1.02
N ALA A 82 -12.37 -5.58 -1.22
CA ALA A 82 -13.37 -5.02 -2.13
C ALA A 82 -13.14 -5.51 -3.58
N GLY A 83 -11.88 -5.65 -4.02
CA GLY A 83 -11.54 -6.23 -5.33
C GLY A 83 -12.06 -7.65 -5.49
N VAL A 84 -11.93 -8.48 -4.45
CA VAL A 84 -12.48 -9.86 -4.41
C VAL A 84 -14.01 -9.84 -4.51
N ALA A 85 -14.65 -9.00 -3.69
CA ALA A 85 -16.12 -8.90 -3.65
C ALA A 85 -16.70 -8.38 -4.97
N LEU A 86 -16.05 -7.38 -5.58
CA LEU A 86 -16.44 -6.84 -6.88
C LEU A 86 -16.32 -7.89 -8.00
N GLU A 87 -15.25 -8.69 -8.01
CA GLU A 87 -15.11 -9.76 -8.97
C GLU A 87 -16.26 -10.76 -8.87
N ALA A 88 -16.57 -11.20 -7.64
CA ALA A 88 -17.66 -12.15 -7.39
C ALA A 88 -19.03 -11.58 -7.78
N TRP A 89 -19.22 -10.27 -7.62
CA TRP A 89 -20.48 -9.58 -7.93
C TRP A 89 -20.64 -9.29 -9.42
N MET A 90 -19.61 -8.73 -10.06
CA MET A 90 -19.63 -8.32 -11.47
C MET A 90 -19.54 -9.49 -12.44
N ARG A 91 -18.93 -10.60 -12.01
CA ARG A 91 -18.69 -11.80 -12.83
C ARG A 91 -18.14 -11.46 -14.22
N PRO A 92 -16.94 -10.84 -14.28
CA PRO A 92 -16.38 -10.42 -15.54
C PRO A 92 -16.20 -11.58 -16.53
N ASP A 93 -16.42 -11.33 -17.82
CA ASP A 93 -16.26 -12.34 -18.87
C ASP A 93 -14.84 -12.90 -18.95
N ASP A 94 -13.85 -12.07 -18.63
CA ASP A 94 -12.42 -12.46 -18.50
C ASP A 94 -11.92 -12.17 -17.08
N PRO A 95 -12.10 -13.13 -16.13
CA PRO A 95 -11.63 -12.97 -14.75
C PRO A 95 -10.11 -12.80 -14.64
N ALA A 96 -9.34 -13.43 -15.52
CA ALA A 96 -7.88 -13.36 -15.47
C ALA A 96 -7.38 -11.93 -15.78
N ARG A 97 -7.95 -11.30 -16.78
CA ARG A 97 -7.65 -9.91 -17.15
C ARG A 97 -8.07 -8.92 -16.08
N TYR A 98 -9.28 -9.10 -15.53
CA TYR A 98 -9.79 -8.29 -14.43
C TYR A 98 -8.85 -8.35 -13.22
N ARG A 99 -8.50 -9.56 -12.76
CA ARG A 99 -7.61 -9.80 -11.62
C ARG A 99 -6.25 -9.14 -11.82
N ALA A 100 -5.65 -9.33 -12.98
CA ALA A 100 -4.34 -8.76 -13.30
C ALA A 100 -4.37 -7.22 -13.26
N TYR A 101 -5.41 -6.62 -13.81
CA TYR A 101 -5.57 -5.17 -13.84
C TYR A 101 -5.87 -4.61 -12.44
N ALA A 102 -6.87 -5.16 -11.76
CA ALA A 102 -7.29 -4.71 -10.44
C ALA A 102 -6.15 -4.85 -9.40
N TYR A 103 -5.42 -5.97 -9.44
CA TYR A 103 -4.26 -6.20 -8.58
C TYR A 103 -3.15 -5.17 -8.82
N ARG A 104 -2.79 -4.91 -10.08
CA ARG A 104 -1.75 -3.92 -10.43
C ARG A 104 -2.15 -2.52 -10.02
N LEU A 105 -3.39 -2.12 -10.31
CA LEU A 105 -3.90 -0.80 -9.96
C LEU A 105 -3.92 -0.61 -8.44
N GLY A 106 -4.45 -1.58 -7.71
CA GLY A 106 -4.49 -1.57 -6.26
C GLY A 106 -3.09 -1.53 -5.64
N LEU A 107 -2.17 -2.36 -6.14
CA LEU A 107 -0.80 -2.41 -5.65
C LEU A 107 -0.06 -1.08 -5.88
N LEU A 108 -0.05 -0.58 -7.11
CA LEU A 108 0.65 0.67 -7.47
C LEU A 108 0.06 1.87 -6.73
N GLY A 109 -1.28 1.99 -6.67
CA GLY A 109 -1.95 3.05 -5.95
C GLY A 109 -1.61 3.03 -4.45
N SER A 110 -1.68 1.85 -3.84
CA SER A 110 -1.37 1.69 -2.41
C SER A 110 0.11 1.93 -2.09
N MET A 111 1.03 1.53 -2.98
CA MET A 111 2.47 1.79 -2.82
C MET A 111 2.83 3.27 -3.02
N ALA A 112 2.09 4.01 -3.83
CA ALA A 112 2.34 5.43 -4.07
C ALA A 112 1.92 6.33 -2.88
N LEU A 113 0.87 5.94 -2.15
CA LEU A 113 0.30 6.74 -1.06
C LEU A 113 1.32 7.19 0.02
N PRO A 114 2.20 6.33 0.56
CA PRO A 114 3.14 6.74 1.60
C PRO A 114 4.14 7.80 1.12
N PHE A 115 4.39 7.89 -0.19
CA PHE A 115 5.31 8.90 -0.75
C PHE A 115 4.70 10.31 -0.82
N ALA A 116 3.40 10.48 -0.61
CA ALA A 116 2.76 11.78 -0.54
C ALA A 116 3.36 12.66 0.58
N VAL A 117 3.66 12.07 1.73
CA VAL A 117 4.22 12.80 2.88
C VAL A 117 5.61 13.39 2.57
N PRO A 118 6.62 12.61 2.15
CA PRO A 118 7.92 13.17 1.77
C PRO A 118 7.83 14.13 0.57
N ALA A 119 6.94 13.89 -0.40
CA ALA A 119 6.75 14.79 -1.54
C ALA A 119 6.22 16.16 -1.11
N ILE A 120 5.22 16.20 -0.23
CA ILE A 120 4.70 17.47 0.32
C ILE A 120 5.80 18.21 1.10
N ASN A 121 6.55 17.50 1.94
CA ASN A 121 7.64 18.13 2.70
C ASN A 121 8.73 18.66 1.78
N LEU A 122 9.11 17.94 0.74
CA LEU A 122 10.07 18.41 -0.26
C LEU A 122 9.57 19.69 -0.95
N ALA A 123 8.31 19.72 -1.37
CA ALA A 123 7.71 20.90 -1.99
C ALA A 123 7.73 22.12 -1.05
N LEU A 124 7.45 21.92 0.24
CA LEU A 124 7.50 22.97 1.26
C LEU A 124 8.94 23.49 1.52
N VAL A 125 9.93 22.61 1.42
CA VAL A 125 11.36 22.98 1.55
C VAL A 125 11.77 23.83 0.35
N ILE A 126 11.47 23.41 -0.87
CA ILE A 126 11.80 24.14 -2.10
C ILE A 126 11.10 25.51 -2.13
N GLY A 127 9.81 25.57 -1.79
CA GLY A 127 9.05 26.82 -1.79
C GLY A 127 9.48 27.85 -0.74
N ARG A 128 10.37 27.50 0.21
CA ARG A 128 10.95 28.43 1.19
C ARG A 128 12.31 28.99 0.77
N VAL A 129 12.94 28.40 -0.22
CA VAL A 129 14.28 28.76 -0.70
C VAL A 129 14.21 29.73 -1.93
N GLY A 130 13.06 29.78 -2.59
CA GLY A 130 12.75 30.71 -3.69
C GLY A 130 12.00 31.92 -3.19
#